data_3683f50a81a9a5f20f1c5bd4549c6ab9
#
_entry.id   3683f50a81a9a5f20f1c5bd4549c6ab9
#
_cell.length_a   1.000
_cell.length_b   1.000
_cell.length_c   1.000
_cell.angle_alpha   90.00
_cell.angle_beta   90.00
_cell.angle_gamma   90.00
#
_symmetry.space_group_name_H-M   'P 1'
#
loop_
_entity.id
_entity.type
_entity.pdbx_description
1 polymer ?
#
loop_
_entity_poly.entity_id
_entity_poly.type
_entity_poly.pdbx_seq_one_letter_code
_entity_poly.pdbx_strand_id
1 'polypeptide(L)'
;ENLLRLASDCRGRILDACTGSGCLAVALKSGNPQNEVFACDLSTVALETASENAAVNNAEVTFFYTDITCVARAVEDAFAAGIVPGSLDLLISNPPYVTEKEKVLMKERVLHYEPHMALFVSDDDPLCFYRALSQIGMRLLRKTGIMWLEINESYSIQIKNLLIRDGYNNISVHKDFCDKPRFIEATR
;
A
#
# COMPACT_ATOMS: atom_id res chain seq x y z
N GLU A 1 -3.50 -2.67 11.87
CA GLU A 1 -4.65 -2.06 12.57
C GLU A 1 -4.67 -0.53 12.48
N ASN A 2 -3.53 0.16 12.65
CA ASN A 2 -3.49 1.63 12.65
C ASN A 2 -3.80 2.23 11.28
N LEU A 3 -3.19 1.71 10.21
CA LEU A 3 -3.42 2.20 8.85
C LEU A 3 -4.90 2.04 8.46
N LEU A 4 -5.50 0.90 8.81
CA LEU A 4 -6.92 0.66 8.61
C LEU A 4 -7.79 1.69 9.35
N ARG A 5 -7.48 2.00 10.62
CA ARG A 5 -8.22 2.98 11.40
C ARG A 5 -8.16 4.38 10.77
N LEU A 6 -6.98 4.79 10.28
CA LEU A 6 -6.79 6.07 9.61
C LEU A 6 -7.56 6.17 8.28
N ALA A 7 -7.67 5.06 7.55
CA ALA A 7 -8.38 4.97 6.27
C ALA A 7 -9.87 4.56 6.40
N SER A 8 -10.38 4.34 7.63
CA SER A 8 -11.73 3.77 7.87
C SER A 8 -12.88 4.62 7.32
N ASP A 9 -12.68 5.93 7.20
CA ASP A 9 -13.68 6.87 6.69
C ASP A 9 -13.64 7.04 5.17
N CYS A 10 -12.63 6.46 4.50
CA CYS A 10 -12.54 6.49 3.04
C CYS A 10 -13.65 5.66 2.42
N ARG A 11 -14.24 6.18 1.34
CA ARG A 11 -15.36 5.57 0.61
C ARG A 11 -15.07 5.63 -0.88
N GLY A 12 -15.64 4.66 -1.61
CA GLY A 12 -15.58 4.61 -3.06
C GLY A 12 -14.63 3.54 -3.59
N ARG A 13 -13.81 3.88 -4.57
CA ARG A 13 -12.89 2.98 -5.26
C ARG A 13 -11.53 2.98 -4.58
N ILE A 14 -11.10 1.82 -4.11
CA ILE A 14 -9.91 1.66 -3.26
C ILE A 14 -8.95 0.67 -3.90
N LEU A 15 -7.66 0.99 -3.93
CA LEU A 15 -6.59 0.06 -4.28
C LEU A 15 -5.71 -0.18 -3.04
N ASP A 16 -5.62 -1.42 -2.60
CA ASP A 16 -4.63 -1.92 -1.63
C ASP A 16 -3.45 -2.52 -2.40
N ALA A 17 -2.35 -1.80 -2.46
CA ALA A 17 -1.14 -2.23 -3.14
C ALA A 17 -0.17 -2.91 -2.16
N CYS A 18 0.49 -4.00 -2.59
CA CYS A 18 1.27 -4.89 -1.71
C CYS A 18 0.38 -5.48 -0.61
N THR A 19 -0.75 -6.05 -1.01
CA THR A 19 -1.84 -6.45 -0.11
C THR A 19 -1.47 -7.60 0.83
N GLY A 20 -0.45 -8.40 0.49
CA GLY A 20 -0.06 -9.57 1.26
C GLY A 20 -1.23 -10.55 1.42
N SER A 21 -1.59 -10.85 2.65
CA SER A 21 -2.73 -11.72 2.97
C SER A 21 -4.12 -11.07 2.82
N GLY A 22 -4.20 -9.85 2.27
CA GLY A 22 -5.46 -9.16 2.02
C GLY A 22 -6.09 -8.46 3.24
N CYS A 23 -5.38 -8.35 4.37
CA CYS A 23 -5.96 -7.85 5.61
C CYS A 23 -6.59 -6.45 5.48
N LEU A 24 -5.91 -5.52 4.79
CA LEU A 24 -6.43 -4.15 4.58
C LEU A 24 -7.62 -4.17 3.63
N ALA A 25 -7.48 -4.82 2.47
CA ALA A 25 -8.52 -4.91 1.45
C ALA A 25 -9.82 -5.53 2.00
N VAL A 26 -9.70 -6.67 2.68
CA VAL A 26 -10.83 -7.39 3.28
C VAL A 26 -11.51 -6.53 4.35
N ALA A 27 -10.74 -5.89 5.23
CA ALA A 27 -11.28 -5.07 6.29
C ALA A 27 -11.97 -3.79 5.76
N LEU A 28 -11.43 -3.15 4.71
CA LEU A 28 -12.04 -1.97 4.06
C LEU A 28 -13.34 -2.34 3.33
N LYS A 29 -13.41 -3.53 2.71
CA LYS A 29 -14.64 -4.03 2.09
C LYS A 29 -15.69 -4.41 3.13
N SER A 30 -15.29 -5.13 4.17
CA SER A 30 -16.20 -5.56 5.25
C SER A 30 -16.72 -4.37 6.07
N GLY A 31 -15.88 -3.36 6.29
CA GLY A 31 -16.26 -2.14 7.01
C GLY A 31 -17.25 -1.25 6.25
N ASN A 32 -17.21 -1.30 4.92
CA ASN A 32 -18.20 -0.65 4.07
C ASN A 32 -18.44 -1.48 2.79
N PRO A 33 -19.53 -2.25 2.73
CA PRO A 33 -19.86 -3.09 1.57
C PRO A 33 -20.06 -2.32 0.25
N GLN A 34 -20.27 -1.00 0.30
CA GLN A 34 -20.39 -0.16 -0.91
C GLN A 34 -19.04 0.18 -1.54
N ASN A 35 -17.93 -0.06 -0.84
CA ASN A 35 -16.61 0.15 -1.42
C ASN A 35 -16.37 -0.84 -2.58
N GLU A 36 -15.78 -0.34 -3.66
CA GLU A 36 -15.21 -1.14 -4.74
C GLU A 36 -13.72 -1.31 -4.44
N VAL A 37 -13.32 -2.49 -3.98
CA VAL A 37 -11.96 -2.73 -3.49
C VAL A 37 -11.19 -3.60 -4.47
N PHE A 38 -10.04 -3.10 -4.87
CA PHE A 38 -9.02 -3.79 -5.65
C PHE A 38 -7.81 -4.03 -4.76
N ALA A 39 -7.11 -5.14 -5.00
CA ALA A 39 -5.89 -5.44 -4.25
C ALA A 39 -4.87 -6.13 -5.15
N CYS A 40 -3.60 -5.76 -5.02
CA CYS A 40 -2.55 -6.36 -5.83
C CYS A 40 -1.32 -6.73 -5.02
N ASP A 41 -0.62 -7.76 -5.51
CA ASP A 41 0.65 -8.21 -4.96
C ASP A 41 1.52 -8.84 -6.07
N LEU A 42 2.82 -8.93 -5.83
CA LEU A 42 3.78 -9.65 -6.67
C LEU A 42 3.80 -11.16 -6.35
N SER A 43 3.30 -11.57 -5.19
CA SER A 43 3.26 -12.96 -4.75
C SER A 43 1.92 -13.60 -5.07
N THR A 44 1.92 -14.60 -5.94
CA THR A 44 0.70 -15.40 -6.22
C THR A 44 0.21 -16.14 -4.98
N VAL A 45 1.13 -16.62 -4.12
CA VAL A 45 0.79 -17.27 -2.85
C VAL A 45 0.10 -16.29 -1.89
N ALA A 46 0.57 -15.03 -1.85
CA ALA A 46 -0.10 -13.99 -1.06
C ALA A 46 -1.52 -13.72 -1.58
N LEU A 47 -1.70 -13.64 -2.90
CA LEU A 47 -3.01 -13.43 -3.53
C LEU A 47 -3.95 -14.62 -3.31
N GLU A 48 -3.47 -15.85 -3.32
CA GLU A 48 -4.25 -17.05 -2.96
C GLU A 48 -4.77 -16.94 -1.52
N THR A 49 -3.86 -16.65 -0.56
CA THR A 49 -4.22 -16.43 0.85
C THR A 49 -5.21 -15.27 1.02
N ALA A 50 -5.00 -14.15 0.30
CA ALA A 50 -5.90 -13.00 0.34
C ALA A 50 -7.29 -13.34 -0.18
N SER A 51 -7.37 -14.14 -1.25
CA SER A 51 -8.64 -14.60 -1.81
C SER A 51 -9.40 -15.52 -0.85
N GLU A 52 -8.69 -16.43 -0.17
CA GLU A 52 -9.28 -17.28 0.87
C GLU A 52 -9.80 -16.44 2.04
N ASN A 53 -9.02 -15.47 2.51
CA ASN A 53 -9.43 -14.56 3.58
C ASN A 53 -10.66 -13.72 3.17
N ALA A 54 -10.72 -13.25 1.94
CA ALA A 54 -11.86 -12.51 1.41
C ALA A 54 -13.11 -13.38 1.38
N ALA A 55 -12.99 -14.62 0.91
CA ALA A 55 -14.12 -15.57 0.86
C ALA A 55 -14.66 -15.89 2.26
N VAL A 56 -13.78 -16.16 3.24
CA VAL A 56 -14.18 -16.44 4.64
C VAL A 56 -14.93 -15.26 5.25
N ASN A 57 -14.55 -14.02 4.89
CA ASN A 57 -15.17 -12.79 5.41
C ASN A 57 -16.32 -12.25 4.54
N ASN A 58 -16.74 -12.96 3.47
CA ASN A 58 -17.73 -12.51 2.51
C ASN A 58 -17.43 -11.12 1.93
N ALA A 59 -16.15 -10.83 1.72
CA ALA A 59 -15.67 -9.56 1.19
C ALA A 59 -15.38 -9.69 -0.31
N GLU A 60 -16.15 -9.00 -1.14
CA GLU A 60 -15.92 -8.97 -2.59
C GLU A 60 -14.75 -8.03 -2.91
N VAL A 61 -13.57 -8.59 -3.18
CA VAL A 61 -12.34 -7.86 -3.54
C VAL A 61 -11.85 -8.37 -4.89
N THR A 62 -11.48 -7.46 -5.78
CA THR A 62 -10.85 -7.79 -7.06
C THR A 62 -9.33 -7.89 -6.87
N PHE A 63 -8.80 -9.12 -6.89
CA PHE A 63 -7.37 -9.37 -6.78
C PHE A 63 -6.70 -9.46 -8.15
N PHE A 64 -5.50 -8.88 -8.27
CA PHE A 64 -4.68 -9.01 -9.48
C PHE A 64 -3.19 -9.05 -9.16
N TYR A 65 -2.45 -9.77 -10.00
CA TYR A 65 -1.00 -9.88 -9.91
C TYR A 65 -0.33 -8.69 -10.59
N THR A 66 0.63 -8.05 -9.93
CA THR A 66 1.51 -7.06 -10.57
C THR A 66 2.77 -6.80 -9.74
N ASP A 67 3.84 -6.40 -10.43
CA ASP A 67 5.02 -5.79 -9.81
C ASP A 67 4.88 -4.27 -9.84
N ILE A 68 4.59 -3.67 -8.69
CA ILE A 68 4.42 -2.22 -8.59
C ILE A 68 5.69 -1.43 -8.91
N THR A 69 6.88 -2.03 -8.82
CA THR A 69 8.14 -1.36 -9.19
C THR A 69 8.24 -1.12 -10.69
N CYS A 70 7.53 -1.90 -11.49
CA CYS A 70 7.34 -1.69 -12.92
C CYS A 70 6.09 -0.83 -13.18
N VAL A 71 6.17 0.48 -12.91
CA VAL A 71 5.03 1.42 -12.88
C VAL A 71 4.14 1.35 -14.13
N ALA A 72 4.74 1.27 -15.32
CA ALA A 72 3.96 1.22 -16.58
C ALA A 72 3.10 -0.05 -16.61
N ARG A 73 3.69 -1.19 -16.30
CA ARG A 73 3.00 -2.47 -16.26
C ARG A 73 1.94 -2.52 -15.15
N ALA A 74 2.25 -2.01 -13.97
CA ALA A 74 1.31 -1.97 -12.86
C ALA A 74 0.05 -1.15 -13.19
N VAL A 75 0.18 -0.06 -13.95
CA VAL A 75 -0.97 0.73 -14.43
C VAL A 75 -1.78 -0.02 -15.49
N GLU A 76 -1.13 -0.76 -16.40
CA GLU A 76 -1.80 -1.60 -17.38
C GLU A 76 -2.57 -2.75 -16.71
N ASP A 77 -1.96 -3.43 -15.74
CA ASP A 77 -2.59 -4.51 -14.98
C ASP A 77 -3.78 -3.99 -14.15
N ALA A 78 -3.64 -2.83 -13.51
CA ALA A 78 -4.72 -2.15 -12.81
C ALA A 78 -5.90 -1.81 -13.76
N PHE A 79 -5.60 -1.33 -14.96
CA PHE A 79 -6.62 -1.06 -15.98
C PHE A 79 -7.32 -2.36 -16.41
N ALA A 80 -6.58 -3.43 -16.63
CA ALA A 80 -7.14 -4.75 -16.96
C ALA A 80 -8.03 -5.31 -15.83
N ALA A 81 -7.71 -4.98 -14.57
CA ALA A 81 -8.52 -5.32 -13.39
C ALA A 81 -9.78 -4.44 -13.23
N GLY A 82 -9.95 -3.39 -14.05
CA GLY A 82 -11.12 -2.51 -14.03
C GLY A 82 -10.88 -1.13 -13.39
N ILE A 83 -9.64 -0.78 -13.04
CA ILE A 83 -9.33 0.54 -12.48
C ILE A 83 -9.09 1.54 -13.61
N VAL A 84 -10.02 2.46 -13.80
CA VAL A 84 -9.88 3.54 -14.78
C VAL A 84 -8.90 4.61 -14.24
N PRO A 85 -7.95 5.13 -15.06
CA PRO A 85 -7.09 6.23 -14.64
C PRO A 85 -7.87 7.41 -14.08
N GLY A 86 -7.42 7.93 -12.94
CA GLY A 86 -8.05 9.07 -12.27
C GLY A 86 -9.39 8.75 -11.59
N SER A 87 -9.68 7.49 -11.29
CA SER A 87 -10.95 7.06 -10.68
C SER A 87 -10.86 6.60 -9.23
N LEU A 88 -9.66 6.34 -8.71
CA LEU A 88 -9.52 5.88 -7.32
C LEU A 88 -9.75 7.02 -6.32
N ASP A 89 -10.50 6.73 -5.28
CA ASP A 89 -10.68 7.57 -4.10
C ASP A 89 -9.53 7.41 -3.11
N LEU A 90 -9.04 6.17 -2.97
CA LEU A 90 -7.96 5.81 -2.07
C LEU A 90 -6.96 4.86 -2.74
N LEU A 91 -5.67 5.15 -2.57
CA LEU A 91 -4.58 4.20 -2.71
C LEU A 91 -3.97 3.99 -1.32
N ILE A 92 -3.98 2.76 -0.85
CA ILE A 92 -3.42 2.38 0.45
C ILE A 92 -2.35 1.32 0.25
N SER A 93 -1.27 1.37 1.03
CA SER A 93 -0.22 0.36 0.94
C SER A 93 0.59 0.24 2.23
N ASN A 94 0.94 -0.99 2.57
CA ASN A 94 2.03 -1.31 3.48
C ASN A 94 3.13 -2.03 2.68
N PRO A 95 3.96 -1.28 1.93
CA PRO A 95 4.97 -1.86 1.07
C PRO A 95 6.16 -2.40 1.86
N PRO A 96 7.03 -3.24 1.29
CA PRO A 96 8.31 -3.55 1.89
C PRO A 96 9.13 -2.28 2.15
N TYR A 97 9.62 -2.11 3.38
CA TYR A 97 10.36 -0.89 3.77
C TYR A 97 11.55 -1.14 4.70
N VAL A 98 11.78 -2.37 5.13
CA VAL A 98 12.92 -2.71 5.99
C VAL A 98 14.18 -2.85 5.12
N THR A 99 15.22 -2.10 5.43
CA THR A 99 16.50 -2.23 4.71
C THR A 99 17.28 -3.46 5.17
N GLU A 100 18.17 -3.98 4.31
CA GLU A 100 19.00 -5.14 4.67
C GLU A 100 19.87 -4.86 5.91
N LYS A 101 20.32 -3.61 6.12
CA LYS A 101 21.05 -3.20 7.31
C LYS A 101 20.21 -3.28 8.58
N GLU A 102 18.94 -2.97 8.50
CA GLU A 102 18.01 -3.03 9.63
C GLU A 102 17.67 -4.47 10.03
N LYS A 103 17.86 -5.44 9.11
CA LYS A 103 17.62 -6.87 9.35
C LYS A 103 18.36 -7.40 10.57
N VAL A 104 19.60 -6.93 10.81
CA VAL A 104 20.42 -7.34 11.95
C VAL A 104 19.78 -6.94 13.29
N LEU A 105 18.92 -5.93 13.30
CA LEU A 105 18.23 -5.42 14.48
C LEU A 105 16.86 -6.07 14.73
N MET A 106 16.39 -6.90 13.77
CA MET A 106 15.08 -7.54 13.85
C MET A 106 15.10 -8.77 14.77
N LYS A 107 13.97 -9.00 15.44
CA LYS A 107 13.78 -10.22 16.24
C LYS A 107 13.69 -11.43 15.30
N GLU A 108 14.36 -12.52 15.66
CA GLU A 108 14.36 -13.80 14.91
C GLU A 108 12.96 -14.28 14.50
N ARG A 109 11.95 -14.02 15.34
CA ARG A 109 10.56 -14.41 15.08
C ARG A 109 9.98 -13.79 13.81
N VAL A 110 10.32 -12.54 13.49
CA VAL A 110 9.84 -11.86 12.28
C VAL A 110 10.55 -12.42 11.05
N LEU A 111 11.86 -12.69 11.17
CA LEU A 111 12.68 -13.25 10.09
C LEU A 111 12.27 -14.67 9.66
N HIS A 112 11.66 -15.45 10.56
CA HIS A 112 11.28 -16.85 10.28
C HIS A 112 9.87 -17.02 9.73
N TYR A 113 8.96 -16.08 9.99
CA TYR A 113 7.54 -16.25 9.68
C TYR A 113 7.03 -15.35 8.55
N GLU A 114 7.76 -14.29 8.19
CA GLU A 114 7.37 -13.44 7.06
C GLU A 114 8.27 -13.68 5.84
N PRO A 115 7.68 -13.74 4.62
CA PRO A 115 8.46 -13.92 3.40
C PRO A 115 9.45 -12.78 3.22
N HIS A 116 10.72 -13.08 2.91
CA HIS A 116 11.79 -12.09 2.72
C HIS A 116 11.40 -10.98 1.71
N MET A 117 10.70 -11.34 0.63
CA MET A 117 10.24 -10.39 -0.38
C MET A 117 9.19 -9.39 0.12
N ALA A 118 8.45 -9.75 1.18
CA ALA A 118 7.42 -8.89 1.77
C ALA A 118 7.97 -7.86 2.77
N LEU A 119 9.23 -8.00 3.21
CA LEU A 119 9.82 -7.16 4.26
C LEU A 119 10.93 -6.26 3.74
N PHE A 120 11.81 -6.79 2.86
CA PHE A 120 13.09 -6.16 2.60
C PHE A 120 13.16 -5.37 1.30
N VAL A 121 13.86 -4.24 1.41
CA VAL A 121 14.23 -3.37 0.31
C VAL A 121 15.74 -3.21 0.27
N SER A 122 16.32 -3.01 -0.92
CA SER A 122 17.76 -2.78 -1.07
C SER A 122 18.20 -1.53 -0.31
N ASP A 123 19.35 -1.61 0.37
CA ASP A 123 20.00 -0.48 1.00
C ASP A 123 20.36 0.65 0.01
N ASP A 124 20.59 0.30 -1.25
CA ASP A 124 20.97 1.26 -2.31
C ASP A 124 19.79 2.11 -2.77
N ASP A 125 18.56 1.61 -2.62
CA ASP A 125 17.34 2.35 -3.01
C ASP A 125 16.17 2.05 -2.06
N PRO A 126 16.21 2.53 -0.82
CA PRO A 126 15.17 2.28 0.19
C PRO A 126 13.83 2.97 -0.14
N LEU A 127 13.79 3.84 -1.14
CA LEU A 127 12.59 4.57 -1.55
C LEU A 127 11.93 4.01 -2.82
N CYS A 128 12.39 2.90 -3.38
CA CYS A 128 11.93 2.37 -4.67
C CYS A 128 10.41 2.13 -4.70
N PHE A 129 9.85 1.50 -3.67
CA PHE A 129 8.41 1.25 -3.57
C PHE A 129 7.60 2.55 -3.41
N TYR A 130 8.07 3.49 -2.58
CA TYR A 130 7.39 4.78 -2.40
C TYR A 130 7.36 5.60 -3.67
N ARG A 131 8.45 5.57 -4.45
CA ARG A 131 8.52 6.23 -5.75
C ARG A 131 7.55 5.61 -6.75
N ALA A 132 7.49 4.29 -6.79
CA ALA A 132 6.57 3.56 -7.65
C ALA A 132 5.10 3.85 -7.26
N LEU A 133 4.75 3.75 -5.98
CA LEU A 133 3.42 4.04 -5.46
C LEU A 133 2.99 5.49 -5.73
N SER A 134 3.92 6.45 -5.55
CA SER A 134 3.68 7.85 -5.90
C SER A 134 3.29 8.01 -7.38
N GLN A 135 4.06 7.41 -8.29
CA GLN A 135 3.80 7.50 -9.73
C GLN A 135 2.52 6.77 -10.16
N ILE A 136 2.21 5.62 -9.55
CA ILE A 136 0.95 4.89 -9.76
C ILE A 136 -0.22 5.74 -9.26
N GLY A 137 -0.13 6.29 -8.06
CA GLY A 137 -1.16 7.13 -7.47
C GLY A 137 -1.45 8.37 -8.32
N MET A 138 -0.42 9.03 -8.86
CA MET A 138 -0.60 10.17 -9.78
C MET A 138 -1.34 9.81 -11.06
N ARG A 139 -1.40 8.55 -11.46
CA ARG A 139 -2.14 8.09 -12.64
C ARG A 139 -3.53 7.59 -12.29
N LEU A 140 -3.68 6.87 -11.18
CA LEU A 140 -4.91 6.16 -10.83
C LEU A 140 -5.84 6.92 -9.88
N LEU A 141 -5.31 7.71 -8.93
CA LEU A 141 -6.12 8.54 -8.04
C LEU A 141 -6.83 9.66 -8.80
N ARG A 142 -8.05 9.98 -8.39
CA ARG A 142 -8.71 11.23 -8.83
C ARG A 142 -8.03 12.46 -8.23
N LYS A 143 -8.32 13.67 -8.70
CA LYS A 143 -7.67 14.93 -8.25
C LYS A 143 -7.81 15.24 -6.75
N THR A 144 -8.76 14.62 -6.07
CA THR A 144 -8.97 14.73 -4.62
C THR A 144 -8.80 13.38 -3.93
N GLY A 145 -8.23 12.42 -4.64
CA GLY A 145 -7.96 11.09 -4.12
C GLY A 145 -6.82 11.11 -3.10
N ILE A 146 -6.88 10.21 -2.15
CA ILE A 146 -5.98 10.16 -1.01
C ILE A 146 -5.04 8.96 -1.16
N MET A 147 -3.79 9.16 -0.80
CA MET A 147 -2.80 8.10 -0.62
C MET A 147 -2.50 7.93 0.86
N TRP A 148 -2.55 6.69 1.35
CA TRP A 148 -2.10 6.30 2.67
C TRP A 148 -1.00 5.24 2.56
N LEU A 149 0.18 5.51 3.13
CA LEU A 149 1.30 4.58 3.12
C LEU A 149 1.81 4.33 4.54
N GLU A 150 2.10 3.07 4.86
CA GLU A 150 2.98 2.75 5.97
C GLU A 150 4.43 3.03 5.55
N ILE A 151 5.22 3.63 6.46
CA ILE A 151 6.57 4.11 6.13
C ILE A 151 7.60 3.64 7.16
N ASN A 152 8.84 3.51 6.70
CA ASN A 152 9.99 3.41 7.58
C ASN A 152 10.24 4.77 8.25
N GLU A 153 10.33 4.79 9.59
CA GLU A 153 10.55 6.01 10.39
C GLU A 153 11.78 6.80 9.97
N SER A 154 12.84 6.08 9.57
CA SER A 154 14.12 6.68 9.17
C SER A 154 14.05 7.49 7.88
N TYR A 155 13.06 7.22 7.02
CA TYR A 155 12.91 7.85 5.70
C TYR A 155 11.71 8.79 5.58
N SER A 156 11.03 9.12 6.69
CA SER A 156 9.80 9.91 6.68
C SER A 156 9.95 11.26 5.97
N ILE A 157 11.06 11.95 6.16
CA ILE A 157 11.36 13.25 5.52
C ILE A 157 11.60 13.08 4.02
N GLN A 158 12.38 12.06 3.63
CA GLN A 158 12.69 11.78 2.23
C GLN A 158 11.43 11.38 1.44
N ILE A 159 10.55 10.55 2.06
CA ILE A 159 9.26 10.15 1.46
C ILE A 159 8.36 11.38 1.30
N LYS A 160 8.25 12.24 2.32
CA LYS A 160 7.50 13.49 2.21
C LYS A 160 7.99 14.37 1.06
N ASN A 161 9.32 14.57 0.96
CA ASN A 161 9.91 15.38 -0.12
C ASN A 161 9.70 14.76 -1.50
N LEU A 162 9.72 13.43 -1.61
CA LEU A 162 9.39 12.70 -2.83
C LEU A 162 7.95 13.00 -3.26
N LEU A 163 6.98 12.90 -2.37
CA LEU A 163 5.57 13.17 -2.66
C LEU A 163 5.32 14.64 -3.04
N ILE A 164 5.99 15.60 -2.37
CA ILE A 164 5.93 17.03 -2.75
C ILE A 164 6.43 17.23 -4.18
N ARG A 165 7.59 16.67 -4.50
CA ARG A 165 8.19 16.76 -5.83
C ARG A 165 7.29 16.17 -6.92
N ASP A 166 6.60 15.07 -6.61
CA ASP A 166 5.72 14.38 -7.55
C ASP A 166 4.34 15.05 -7.68
N GLY A 167 4.06 16.13 -6.90
CA GLY A 167 2.88 16.97 -7.04
C GLY A 167 1.73 16.68 -6.08
N TYR A 168 1.96 15.90 -5.04
CA TYR A 168 0.96 15.70 -3.97
C TYR A 168 0.86 16.92 -3.04
N ASN A 169 -0.33 17.10 -2.48
CA ASN A 169 -0.69 18.19 -1.58
C ASN A 169 -1.13 17.63 -0.21
N ASN A 170 -1.31 18.51 0.78
CA ASN A 170 -1.82 18.16 2.12
C ASN A 170 -1.10 16.97 2.75
N ILE A 171 0.25 16.95 2.65
CA ILE A 171 1.04 15.81 3.09
C ILE A 171 1.25 15.87 4.60
N SER A 172 0.72 14.87 5.31
CA SER A 172 0.81 14.72 6.76
C SER A 172 1.52 13.43 7.14
N VAL A 173 2.41 13.51 8.12
CA VAL A 173 3.08 12.35 8.70
C VAL A 173 2.42 12.04 10.04
N HIS A 174 1.95 10.81 10.22
CA HIS A 174 1.28 10.33 11.42
C HIS A 174 2.18 9.36 12.17
N LYS A 175 2.10 9.41 13.49
CA LYS A 175 2.90 8.58 14.38
C LYS A 175 2.12 7.36 14.85
N ASP A 176 2.87 6.31 15.20
CA ASP A 176 2.33 5.13 15.87
C ASP A 176 2.19 5.35 17.39
N PHE A 177 1.78 4.31 18.13
CA PHE A 177 1.62 4.36 19.59
C PHE A 177 2.94 4.55 20.36
N CYS A 178 4.08 4.38 19.68
CA CYS A 178 5.41 4.63 20.23
C CYS A 178 5.93 6.02 19.88
N ASP A 179 5.08 6.92 19.38
CA ASP A 179 5.40 8.29 18.95
C ASP A 179 6.40 8.36 17.79
N LYS A 180 6.49 7.28 16.98
CA LYS A 180 7.38 7.17 15.83
C LYS A 180 6.63 7.42 14.51
N PRO A 181 7.19 8.20 13.55
CA PRO A 181 6.64 8.32 12.22
C PRO A 181 6.37 6.95 11.61
N ARG A 182 5.11 6.68 11.25
CA ARG A 182 4.72 5.36 10.77
C ARG A 182 3.81 5.39 9.56
N PHE A 183 3.07 6.46 9.37
CA PHE A 183 2.15 6.57 8.25
C PHE A 183 2.28 7.93 7.60
N ILE A 184 2.05 7.99 6.30
CA ILE A 184 1.98 9.24 5.55
C ILE A 184 0.67 9.28 4.76
N GLU A 185 0.02 10.43 4.84
CA GLU A 185 -1.16 10.78 4.07
C GLU A 185 -0.79 11.85 3.06
N ALA A 186 -1.31 11.75 1.84
CA ALA A 186 -1.15 12.76 0.82
C ALA A 186 -2.38 12.83 -0.09
N THR A 187 -2.73 14.02 -0.56
CA THR A 187 -3.82 14.24 -1.53
C THR A 187 -3.23 14.50 -2.91
N ARG A 188 -3.79 13.86 -3.96
CA ARG A 188 -3.43 14.14 -5.34
C ARG A 188 -3.91 15.51 -5.81
#